data_1c408cf509f421f2030b448892a986bf
#
_entry.id   1c408cf509f421f2030b448892a986bf
#
_cell.length_a   1.000
_cell.length_b   1.000
_cell.length_c   1.000
_cell.angle_alpha   90.00
_cell.angle_beta   90.00
_cell.angle_gamma   90.00
#
_symmetry.space_group_name_H-M   'P 1'
#
loop_
_entity.id
_entity.type
_entity.pdbx_description
1 polymer ?
#
loop_
_entity_poly.entity_id
_entity_poly.type
_entity_poly.pdbx_seq_one_letter_code
_entity_poly.pdbx_strand_id
1 'polypeptide(L)'
;MLEGWFVSAMPDLNHRNPFMARYLIQNSLWWIETLGLGGIRQDTYPYNDPVFMAEWAQAIQTQYPKFTIVGEEWSYNPLRVGYWQQSAPNADGYESHLPSVFDFPLQKALVDALTNKESWDKGLVEWYTALSNDFYYENPKALVFMGDNHDMDRLYTQLSENTNLHHMALALLAMAPRTPQLYYGTEILMQNTAKPHDHGLIRTDFPGGWHGDKINAFTKSGLTSEQKATQTLFAKLFQLRSRSEAMRFGETLHYAPNDGVYVISRFAENEKLVLFLNKNEEDRQIDLSDYKELQGYDQYYD
;
A
#
# COMPACT_ATOMS: atom_id res chain seq x y z
N MET A 1 -11.03 5.31 24.13
CA MET A 1 -10.87 4.07 23.35
C MET A 1 -9.79 3.16 23.93
N LEU A 2 -8.70 3.68 24.48
CA LEU A 2 -7.61 2.85 25.03
C LEU A 2 -7.99 2.00 26.27
N GLU A 3 -9.16 2.17 26.83
CA GLU A 3 -9.62 1.48 28.04
C GLU A 3 -11.03 0.88 27.88
N GLY A 4 -11.45 0.61 26.68
CA GLY A 4 -12.79 0.10 26.40
C GLY A 4 -12.83 -0.69 25.11
N TRP A 5 -13.98 -1.31 24.89
CA TRP A 5 -14.20 -2.10 23.69
C TRP A 5 -14.24 -1.23 22.44
N PHE A 6 -13.64 -1.72 21.36
CA PHE A 6 -13.67 -1.06 20.07
C PHE A 6 -15.12 -0.83 19.60
N VAL A 7 -15.95 -1.86 19.68
CA VAL A 7 -17.41 -1.82 19.57
C VAL A 7 -18.00 -2.81 20.57
N SER A 8 -19.29 -2.69 20.84
CA SER A 8 -19.98 -3.54 21.85
C SER A 8 -19.83 -5.05 21.63
N ALA A 9 -19.61 -5.48 20.40
CA ALA A 9 -19.41 -6.88 20.03
C ALA A 9 -17.95 -7.35 20.05
N MET A 10 -16.98 -6.42 20.25
CA MET A 10 -15.54 -6.71 20.24
C MET A 10 -14.92 -6.29 21.57
N PRO A 11 -14.94 -7.18 22.59
CA PRO A 11 -14.37 -6.88 23.89
C PRO A 11 -12.85 -6.72 23.80
N ASP A 12 -12.33 -5.72 24.47
CA ASP A 12 -10.89 -5.51 24.61
C ASP A 12 -10.35 -6.35 25.77
N LEU A 13 -9.16 -6.91 25.56
CA LEU A 13 -8.42 -7.64 26.59
C LEU A 13 -7.64 -6.67 27.45
N ASN A 14 -7.62 -6.90 28.77
CA ASN A 14 -6.87 -6.05 29.70
C ASN A 14 -5.35 -6.32 29.60
N HIS A 15 -4.66 -5.61 28.70
CA HIS A 15 -3.22 -5.72 28.49
C HIS A 15 -2.37 -5.32 29.70
N ARG A 16 -2.92 -4.55 30.65
CA ARG A 16 -2.24 -4.20 31.92
C ARG A 16 -2.23 -5.36 32.92
N ASN A 17 -2.99 -6.44 32.65
CA ASN A 17 -2.84 -7.65 33.42
C ASN A 17 -1.57 -8.40 32.97
N PRO A 18 -0.55 -8.58 33.84
CA PRO A 18 0.72 -9.15 33.43
C PRO A 18 0.66 -10.60 32.95
N PHE A 19 -0.34 -11.36 33.41
CA PHE A 19 -0.57 -12.73 32.95
C PHE A 19 -1.14 -12.72 31.52
N MET A 20 -2.08 -11.81 31.24
CA MET A 20 -2.64 -11.65 29.91
C MET A 20 -1.59 -11.15 28.92
N ALA A 21 -0.83 -10.10 29.27
CA ALA A 21 0.25 -9.58 28.45
C ALA A 21 1.27 -10.65 28.08
N ARG A 22 1.73 -11.41 29.07
CA ARG A 22 2.67 -12.52 28.86
C ARG A 22 2.06 -13.61 27.96
N TYR A 23 0.80 -13.97 28.19
CA TYR A 23 0.12 -14.96 27.36
C TYR A 23 0.08 -14.55 25.89
N LEU A 24 -0.30 -13.31 25.59
CA LEU A 24 -0.41 -12.81 24.22
C LEU A 24 0.97 -12.72 23.51
N ILE A 25 2.01 -12.30 24.23
CA ILE A 25 3.39 -12.32 23.69
C ILE A 25 3.81 -13.77 23.38
N GLN A 26 3.66 -14.67 24.32
CA GLN A 26 4.03 -16.08 24.13
C GLN A 26 3.20 -16.76 23.05
N ASN A 27 1.92 -16.44 22.95
CA ASN A 27 1.04 -16.97 21.90
C ASN A 27 1.54 -16.53 20.50
N SER A 28 1.96 -15.28 20.34
CA SER A 28 2.53 -14.80 19.07
C SER A 28 3.83 -15.53 18.73
N LEU A 29 4.76 -15.65 19.66
CA LEU A 29 6.02 -16.38 19.49
C LEU A 29 5.77 -17.85 19.15
N TRP A 30 4.79 -18.50 19.82
CA TRP A 30 4.42 -19.88 19.56
C TRP A 30 3.90 -20.09 18.13
N TRP A 31 3.05 -19.17 17.63
CA TRP A 31 2.58 -19.23 16.24
C TRP A 31 3.71 -19.03 15.24
N ILE A 32 4.61 -18.09 15.50
CA ILE A 32 5.80 -17.85 14.64
C ILE A 32 6.59 -19.17 14.52
N GLU A 33 6.91 -19.81 15.62
CA GLU A 33 7.71 -21.04 15.62
C GLU A 33 6.95 -22.23 15.04
N THR A 34 5.67 -22.39 15.40
CA THR A 34 4.88 -23.57 15.01
C THR A 34 4.60 -23.59 13.51
N LEU A 35 4.35 -22.43 12.90
CA LEU A 35 4.01 -22.32 11.47
C LEU A 35 5.15 -21.80 10.61
N GLY A 36 6.26 -21.37 11.19
CA GLY A 36 7.35 -20.73 10.45
C GLY A 36 6.91 -19.44 9.78
N LEU A 37 6.15 -18.59 10.50
CA LEU A 37 5.62 -17.35 9.94
C LEU A 37 6.73 -16.40 9.52
N GLY A 38 6.56 -15.72 8.39
CA GLY A 38 7.46 -14.68 7.91
C GLY A 38 7.09 -13.27 8.36
N GLY A 39 5.87 -13.07 8.88
CA GLY A 39 5.39 -11.77 9.36
C GLY A 39 4.03 -11.84 10.02
N ILE A 40 3.65 -10.74 10.67
CA ILE A 40 2.33 -10.53 11.30
C ILE A 40 1.76 -9.20 10.82
N ARG A 41 0.49 -9.20 10.40
CA ARG A 41 -0.33 -7.99 10.33
C ARG A 41 -1.09 -7.86 11.64
N GLN A 42 -0.84 -6.77 12.36
CA GLN A 42 -1.53 -6.46 13.60
C GLN A 42 -2.66 -5.49 13.34
N ASP A 43 -3.86 -5.99 13.46
CA ASP A 43 -5.12 -5.27 13.32
C ASP A 43 -5.29 -4.22 14.40
N THR A 44 -5.92 -3.08 14.07
CA THR A 44 -6.28 -2.03 15.03
C THR A 44 -5.16 -1.68 16.02
N TYR A 45 -3.91 -1.56 15.54
CA TYR A 45 -2.70 -1.40 16.36
C TYR A 45 -2.82 -0.30 17.43
N PRO A 46 -3.29 0.93 17.11
CA PRO A 46 -3.29 2.06 18.05
C PRO A 46 -4.41 2.02 19.09
N TYR A 47 -5.32 1.07 18.99
CA TYR A 47 -6.44 0.95 19.94
C TYR A 47 -6.09 0.12 21.17
N ASN A 48 -4.98 -0.58 21.12
CA ASN A 48 -4.43 -1.37 22.22
C ASN A 48 -3.61 -0.49 23.19
N ASP A 49 -3.32 -1.00 24.38
CA ASP A 49 -2.41 -0.32 25.31
C ASP A 49 -1.04 -0.13 24.67
N PRO A 50 -0.54 1.13 24.50
CA PRO A 50 0.68 1.39 23.77
C PRO A 50 1.93 0.81 24.44
N VAL A 51 1.95 0.73 25.78
CA VAL A 51 3.08 0.14 26.51
C VAL A 51 3.16 -1.35 26.21
N PHE A 52 2.03 -2.05 26.28
CA PHE A 52 1.96 -3.46 25.92
C PHE A 52 2.36 -3.70 24.47
N MET A 53 1.90 -2.86 23.53
CA MET A 53 2.21 -3.02 22.10
C MET A 53 3.71 -2.85 21.83
N ALA A 54 4.37 -1.92 22.52
CA ALA A 54 5.81 -1.77 22.43
C ALA A 54 6.55 -3.01 22.99
N GLU A 55 6.13 -3.52 24.15
CA GLU A 55 6.70 -4.74 24.75
C GLU A 55 6.49 -5.97 23.85
N TRP A 56 5.32 -6.10 23.25
CA TRP A 56 4.98 -7.18 22.32
C TRP A 56 5.85 -7.14 21.06
N ALA A 57 5.97 -5.98 20.43
CA ALA A 57 6.79 -5.80 19.24
C ALA A 57 8.28 -6.03 19.57
N GLN A 58 8.76 -5.47 20.68
CA GLN A 58 10.14 -5.65 21.15
C GLN A 58 10.47 -7.13 21.41
N ALA A 59 9.58 -7.86 22.07
CA ALA A 59 9.78 -9.28 22.36
C ALA A 59 9.97 -10.09 21.07
N ILE A 60 9.13 -9.84 20.05
CA ILE A 60 9.24 -10.51 18.76
C ILE A 60 10.52 -10.10 18.03
N GLN A 61 10.83 -8.80 17.94
CA GLN A 61 12.03 -8.31 17.25
C GLN A 61 13.33 -8.76 17.95
N THR A 62 13.32 -8.92 19.27
CA THR A 62 14.49 -9.43 20.02
C THR A 62 14.77 -10.89 19.67
N GLN A 63 13.72 -11.70 19.54
CA GLN A 63 13.89 -13.13 19.22
C GLN A 63 14.06 -13.37 17.71
N TYR A 64 13.42 -12.54 16.89
CA TYR A 64 13.45 -12.63 15.42
C TYR A 64 13.75 -11.27 14.79
N PRO A 65 15.02 -10.81 14.76
CA PRO A 65 15.37 -9.43 14.35
C PRO A 65 14.99 -9.05 12.90
N LYS A 66 14.70 -10.02 12.05
CA LYS A 66 14.28 -9.81 10.65
C LYS A 66 12.80 -10.10 10.42
N PHE A 67 12.05 -10.33 11.48
CA PHE A 67 10.63 -10.64 11.37
C PHE A 67 9.83 -9.39 11.01
N THR A 68 8.96 -9.52 10.03
CA THR A 68 8.13 -8.39 9.58
C THR A 68 6.87 -8.27 10.45
N ILE A 69 6.66 -7.07 11.00
CA ILE A 69 5.40 -6.71 11.65
C ILE A 69 4.88 -5.46 10.95
N VAL A 70 3.63 -5.50 10.50
CA VAL A 70 2.92 -4.33 9.99
C VAL A 70 1.72 -4.03 10.88
N GLY A 71 1.69 -2.83 11.45
CA GLY A 71 0.58 -2.35 12.27
C GLY A 71 -0.45 -1.58 11.44
N GLU A 72 -1.72 -1.81 11.74
CA GLU A 72 -2.77 -1.04 11.10
C GLU A 72 -3.15 0.17 11.96
N GLU A 73 -2.75 1.36 11.53
CA GLU A 73 -3.30 2.65 11.92
C GLU A 73 -4.10 3.21 10.76
N TRP A 74 -5.42 3.08 10.82
CA TRP A 74 -6.30 3.63 9.78
C TRP A 74 -6.43 5.14 9.96
N SER A 75 -5.49 5.86 9.44
CA SER A 75 -5.49 7.31 9.45
C SER A 75 -4.98 7.87 8.13
N TYR A 76 -5.63 8.91 7.62
CA TYR A 76 -5.14 9.67 6.46
C TYR A 76 -4.17 10.79 6.85
N ASN A 77 -3.86 10.93 8.14
CA ASN A 77 -2.88 11.89 8.63
C ASN A 77 -1.51 11.22 8.75
N PRO A 78 -0.48 11.63 7.97
CA PRO A 78 0.84 11.03 8.00
C PRO A 78 1.51 11.13 9.38
N LEU A 79 1.22 12.19 10.15
CA LEU A 79 1.79 12.35 11.50
C LEU A 79 1.27 11.28 12.47
N ARG A 80 0.02 10.86 12.34
CA ARG A 80 -0.55 9.79 13.16
C ARG A 80 0.01 8.44 12.77
N VAL A 81 0.15 8.19 11.47
CA VAL A 81 0.70 6.92 10.97
C VAL A 81 2.18 6.78 11.32
N GLY A 82 2.98 7.82 11.07
CA GLY A 82 4.42 7.83 11.36
C GLY A 82 4.76 7.71 12.85
N TYR A 83 3.89 8.20 13.75
CA TYR A 83 4.06 8.08 15.20
C TYR A 83 4.32 6.63 15.64
N TRP A 84 3.70 5.67 14.98
CA TRP A 84 3.79 4.25 15.34
C TRP A 84 4.98 3.51 14.73
N GLN A 85 5.74 4.14 13.83
CA GLN A 85 6.93 3.48 13.28
C GLN A 85 8.06 3.49 14.32
N GLN A 86 8.81 2.38 14.41
CA GLN A 86 9.98 2.30 15.30
C GLN A 86 10.96 3.44 15.03
N SER A 87 11.61 3.92 16.08
CA SER A 87 12.58 5.02 16.04
C SER A 87 12.01 6.35 15.56
N ALA A 88 10.68 6.50 15.45
CA ALA A 88 10.06 7.76 15.13
C ALA A 88 10.43 8.83 16.18
N PRO A 89 10.71 10.09 15.76
CA PRO A 89 11.15 11.14 16.68
C PRO A 89 9.96 11.72 17.47
N ASN A 90 9.29 10.86 18.24
CA ASN A 90 8.12 11.21 19.02
C ASN A 90 8.47 12.15 20.19
N ALA A 91 7.77 13.27 20.29
CA ALA A 91 8.04 14.29 21.32
C ALA A 91 7.82 13.80 22.76
N ASP A 92 6.98 12.79 22.95
CA ASP A 92 6.72 12.13 24.24
C ASP A 92 7.70 11.01 24.57
N GLY A 93 8.65 10.71 23.66
CA GLY A 93 9.65 9.66 23.83
C GLY A 93 9.11 8.25 23.67
N TYR A 94 7.88 8.08 23.12
CA TYR A 94 7.32 6.75 22.87
C TYR A 94 8.12 6.02 21.77
N GLU A 95 8.56 4.80 22.07
CA GLU A 95 9.22 3.89 21.13
C GLU A 95 8.33 2.64 20.94
N SER A 96 7.87 2.43 19.73
CA SER A 96 6.93 1.35 19.39
C SER A 96 7.58 0.01 19.12
N HIS A 97 8.86 0.00 18.69
CA HIS A 97 9.55 -1.17 18.12
C HIS A 97 8.83 -1.80 16.92
N LEU A 98 7.88 -1.08 16.30
CA LEU A 98 7.10 -1.56 15.16
C LEU A 98 7.80 -1.23 13.84
N PRO A 99 8.27 -2.23 13.07
CA PRO A 99 9.05 -1.95 11.86
C PRO A 99 8.26 -1.22 10.77
N SER A 100 6.97 -1.50 10.65
CA SER A 100 6.16 -1.04 9.54
C SER A 100 4.72 -0.74 9.94
N VAL A 101 4.11 0.17 9.23
CA VAL A 101 2.68 0.52 9.29
C VAL A 101 2.11 0.65 7.88
N PHE A 102 0.77 0.60 7.75
CA PHE A 102 0.12 0.83 6.48
C PHE A 102 0.10 2.31 6.11
N ASP A 103 0.40 2.62 4.85
CA ASP A 103 0.38 3.99 4.31
C ASP A 103 -1.01 4.35 3.77
N PHE A 104 -1.98 4.50 4.67
CA PHE A 104 -3.32 5.00 4.33
C PHE A 104 -3.30 6.44 3.80
N PRO A 105 -2.40 7.35 4.25
CA PRO A 105 -2.28 8.67 3.64
C PRO A 105 -1.97 8.60 2.14
N LEU A 106 -1.03 7.74 1.73
CA LEU A 106 -0.67 7.59 0.32
C LEU A 106 -1.78 6.86 -0.47
N GLN A 107 -2.49 5.90 0.15
CA GLN A 107 -3.64 5.25 -0.47
C GLN A 107 -4.76 6.26 -0.80
N LYS A 108 -5.08 7.13 0.16
CA LYS A 108 -6.06 8.19 -0.10
C LYS A 108 -5.59 9.13 -1.20
N ALA A 109 -4.33 9.55 -1.17
CA ALA A 109 -3.75 10.42 -2.17
C ALA A 109 -3.75 9.78 -3.58
N LEU A 110 -3.57 8.46 -3.68
CA LEU A 110 -3.68 7.72 -4.94
C LEU A 110 -5.07 7.90 -5.58
N VAL A 111 -6.11 7.65 -4.79
CA VAL A 111 -7.49 7.76 -5.27
C VAL A 111 -7.84 9.20 -5.59
N ASP A 112 -7.55 10.13 -4.68
CA ASP A 112 -7.83 11.56 -4.87
C ASP A 112 -7.11 12.12 -6.11
N ALA A 113 -5.82 11.78 -6.27
CA ALA A 113 -5.03 12.22 -7.41
C ALA A 113 -5.61 11.78 -8.76
N LEU A 114 -6.15 10.59 -8.81
CA LEU A 114 -6.70 10.04 -10.06
C LEU A 114 -8.14 10.45 -10.32
N THR A 115 -8.96 10.67 -9.29
CA THR A 115 -10.39 11.00 -9.44
C THR A 115 -10.69 12.49 -9.43
N ASN A 116 -9.92 13.31 -8.71
CA ASN A 116 -10.12 14.74 -8.69
C ASN A 116 -9.68 15.39 -10.00
N LYS A 117 -10.38 16.44 -10.41
CA LYS A 117 -9.95 17.29 -11.54
C LYS A 117 -8.68 18.04 -11.18
N GLU A 118 -7.79 18.22 -12.18
CA GLU A 118 -6.59 19.03 -12.02
C GLU A 118 -6.95 20.47 -11.63
N SER A 119 -6.34 20.95 -10.56
CA SER A 119 -6.39 22.33 -10.09
C SER A 119 -5.14 22.67 -9.30
N TRP A 120 -5.10 23.87 -8.67
CA TRP A 120 -3.95 24.27 -7.87
C TRP A 120 -3.56 23.27 -6.77
N ASP A 121 -4.52 22.66 -6.10
CA ASP A 121 -4.35 21.79 -4.93
C ASP A 121 -5.00 20.40 -5.07
N LYS A 122 -5.49 20.07 -6.27
CA LYS A 122 -6.20 18.83 -6.56
C LYS A 122 -5.66 18.13 -7.80
N GLY A 123 -5.95 16.84 -7.91
CA GLY A 123 -5.46 16.01 -8.98
C GLY A 123 -4.07 15.45 -8.68
N LEU A 124 -3.22 15.29 -9.67
CA LEU A 124 -1.91 14.64 -9.52
C LEU A 124 -1.00 15.30 -8.48
N VAL A 125 -1.24 16.59 -8.16
CA VAL A 125 -0.51 17.28 -7.09
C VAL A 125 -0.78 16.69 -5.70
N GLU A 126 -1.91 16.03 -5.49
CA GLU A 126 -2.24 15.36 -4.21
C GLU A 126 -1.30 14.17 -3.97
N TRP A 127 -1.02 13.39 -5.02
CA TRP A 127 -0.02 12.31 -4.97
C TRP A 127 1.41 12.86 -4.74
N TYR A 128 1.79 13.88 -5.52
CA TYR A 128 3.09 14.53 -5.37
C TYR A 128 3.32 15.05 -3.94
N THR A 129 2.31 15.70 -3.37
CA THR A 129 2.36 16.24 -2.00
C THR A 129 2.42 15.13 -0.96
N ALA A 130 1.69 14.03 -1.16
CA ALA A 130 1.71 12.90 -0.23
C ALA A 130 3.09 12.26 -0.12
N LEU A 131 3.80 12.08 -1.24
CA LEU A 131 5.18 11.59 -1.24
C LEU A 131 6.18 12.58 -0.60
N SER A 132 5.90 13.88 -0.64
CA SER A 132 6.75 14.87 0.02
C SER A 132 6.74 14.76 1.55
N ASN A 133 5.78 14.03 2.15
CA ASN A 133 5.77 13.73 3.57
C ASN A 133 6.79 12.66 3.99
N ASP A 134 7.52 12.07 3.05
CA ASP A 134 8.51 11.02 3.32
C ASP A 134 9.61 11.46 4.29
N PHE A 135 9.90 12.76 4.36
CA PHE A 135 10.85 13.30 5.33
C PHE A 135 10.44 13.09 6.80
N TYR A 136 9.16 12.86 7.04
CA TYR A 136 8.61 12.68 8.40
C TYR A 136 8.72 11.23 8.88
N TYR A 137 8.64 10.26 7.99
CA TYR A 137 8.75 8.86 8.34
C TYR A 137 10.20 8.47 8.60
N GLU A 138 10.45 7.71 9.67
CA GLU A 138 11.81 7.21 9.94
C GLU A 138 12.32 6.30 8.80
N ASN A 139 11.44 5.42 8.31
CA ASN A 139 11.74 4.57 7.17
C ASN A 139 10.54 4.49 6.21
N PRO A 140 10.41 5.46 5.28
CA PRO A 140 9.30 5.46 4.33
C PRO A 140 9.26 4.22 3.42
N LYS A 141 10.42 3.61 3.11
CA LYS A 141 10.49 2.40 2.26
C LYS A 141 9.92 1.14 2.96
N ALA A 142 9.85 1.15 4.29
CA ALA A 142 9.25 0.05 5.06
C ALA A 142 7.73 0.13 5.16
N LEU A 143 7.12 1.28 4.85
CA LEU A 143 5.66 1.41 4.86
C LEU A 143 5.01 0.46 3.86
N VAL A 144 3.88 -0.14 4.25
CA VAL A 144 3.09 -1.01 3.36
C VAL A 144 2.04 -0.17 2.65
N PHE A 145 2.10 -0.14 1.33
CA PHE A 145 1.22 0.64 0.48
C PHE A 145 0.31 -0.27 -0.35
N MET A 146 -0.97 0.09 -0.43
CA MET A 146 -2.02 -0.65 -1.11
C MET A 146 -2.94 0.28 -1.89
N GLY A 147 -3.61 -0.23 -2.93
CA GLY A 147 -4.70 0.47 -3.60
C GLY A 147 -6.04 0.23 -2.91
N ASP A 148 -6.24 -0.99 -2.44
CA ASP A 148 -7.40 -1.45 -1.70
C ASP A 148 -7.02 -2.56 -0.71
N ASN A 149 -7.96 -2.92 0.17
CA ASN A 149 -7.86 -4.05 1.07
C ASN A 149 -9.26 -4.63 1.37
N HIS A 150 -9.34 -5.59 2.30
CA HIS A 150 -10.58 -6.26 2.68
C HIS A 150 -11.57 -5.41 3.51
N ASP A 151 -11.18 -4.21 3.93
CA ASP A 151 -11.97 -3.31 4.76
C ASP A 151 -12.38 -2.00 4.05
N MET A 152 -11.94 -1.81 2.81
CA MET A 152 -12.33 -0.67 1.97
C MET A 152 -12.88 -1.13 0.62
N ASP A 153 -13.58 -0.24 -0.05
CA ASP A 153 -14.08 -0.53 -1.40
C ASP A 153 -12.93 -0.92 -2.34
N ARG A 154 -13.23 -1.84 -3.27
CA ARG A 154 -12.27 -2.27 -4.29
C ARG A 154 -11.72 -1.07 -5.05
N LEU A 155 -10.43 -1.10 -5.39
CA LEU A 155 -9.77 -0.01 -6.11
C LEU A 155 -10.52 0.38 -7.38
N TYR A 156 -11.02 -0.60 -8.14
CA TYR A 156 -11.79 -0.34 -9.36
C TYR A 156 -13.10 0.41 -9.07
N THR A 157 -13.78 0.08 -7.97
CA THR A 157 -14.96 0.82 -7.48
C THR A 157 -14.61 2.24 -7.07
N GLN A 158 -13.52 2.43 -6.31
CA GLN A 158 -13.04 3.76 -5.89
C GLN A 158 -12.70 4.66 -7.08
N LEU A 159 -12.25 4.08 -8.19
CA LEU A 159 -11.92 4.78 -9.45
C LEU A 159 -13.10 4.84 -10.43
N SER A 160 -14.36 4.66 -9.94
CA SER A 160 -15.57 4.73 -10.73
C SER A 160 -15.59 3.78 -11.94
N GLU A 161 -15.01 2.60 -11.79
CA GLU A 161 -14.89 1.56 -12.83
C GLU A 161 -14.19 2.07 -14.12
N ASN A 162 -13.27 3.02 -13.96
CA ASN A 162 -12.46 3.51 -15.07
C ASN A 162 -11.17 2.70 -15.19
N THR A 163 -11.09 1.88 -16.25
CA THR A 163 -9.95 0.99 -16.50
C THR A 163 -8.64 1.75 -16.70
N ASN A 164 -8.67 2.94 -17.34
CA ASN A 164 -7.47 3.74 -17.54
C ASN A 164 -6.92 4.26 -16.22
N LEU A 165 -7.79 4.81 -15.36
CA LEU A 165 -7.38 5.24 -14.01
C LEU A 165 -6.87 4.07 -13.18
N HIS A 166 -7.47 2.88 -13.32
CA HIS A 166 -7.01 1.67 -12.65
C HIS A 166 -5.61 1.27 -13.11
N HIS A 167 -5.32 1.32 -14.42
CA HIS A 167 -3.98 1.06 -14.95
C HIS A 167 -2.95 2.07 -14.44
N MET A 168 -3.31 3.36 -14.37
CA MET A 168 -2.46 4.40 -13.76
C MET A 168 -2.18 4.10 -12.29
N ALA A 169 -3.20 3.68 -11.53
CA ALA A 169 -3.05 3.29 -10.13
C ALA A 169 -2.08 2.10 -9.97
N LEU A 170 -2.19 1.08 -10.83
CA LEU A 170 -1.26 -0.06 -10.81
C LEU A 170 0.19 0.36 -11.10
N ALA A 171 0.38 1.30 -12.05
CA ALA A 171 1.70 1.84 -12.35
C ALA A 171 2.29 2.61 -11.16
N LEU A 172 1.48 3.46 -10.49
CA LEU A 172 1.90 4.18 -9.28
C LEU A 172 2.17 3.24 -8.11
N LEU A 173 1.35 2.19 -7.91
CA LEU A 173 1.61 1.14 -6.92
C LEU A 173 2.94 0.43 -7.17
N ALA A 174 3.25 0.12 -8.43
CA ALA A 174 4.51 -0.54 -8.78
C ALA A 174 5.72 0.38 -8.61
N MET A 175 5.59 1.68 -8.88
CA MET A 175 6.68 2.66 -8.82
C MET A 175 6.88 3.30 -7.44
N ALA A 176 5.89 3.25 -6.55
CA ALA A 176 5.98 3.85 -5.23
C ALA A 176 7.19 3.33 -4.43
N PRO A 177 7.91 4.20 -3.69
CA PRO A 177 9.00 3.80 -2.80
C PRO A 177 8.46 3.17 -1.49
N ARG A 178 7.67 2.14 -1.64
CA ARG A 178 6.94 1.44 -0.57
C ARG A 178 6.99 -0.07 -0.78
N THR A 179 6.64 -0.81 0.25
CA THR A 179 6.35 -2.23 0.13
C THR A 179 4.91 -2.41 -0.36
N PRO A 180 4.66 -2.89 -1.59
CA PRO A 180 3.31 -3.01 -2.10
C PRO A 180 2.57 -4.19 -1.46
N GLN A 181 1.33 -3.95 -1.02
CA GLN A 181 0.35 -4.99 -0.72
C GLN A 181 -0.69 -5.02 -1.83
N LEU A 182 -0.91 -6.20 -2.38
CA LEU A 182 -1.84 -6.42 -3.48
C LEU A 182 -3.01 -7.24 -2.98
N TYR A 183 -4.21 -6.66 -3.00
CA TYR A 183 -5.42 -7.37 -2.64
C TYR A 183 -5.87 -8.23 -3.81
N TYR A 184 -6.25 -9.48 -3.55
CA TYR A 184 -6.67 -10.39 -4.62
C TYR A 184 -7.86 -9.83 -5.39
N GLY A 185 -7.85 -9.99 -6.71
CA GLY A 185 -8.89 -9.52 -7.59
C GLY A 185 -8.70 -8.09 -8.12
N THR A 186 -7.78 -7.30 -7.56
CA THR A 186 -7.38 -6.00 -8.10
C THR A 186 -6.80 -6.14 -9.50
N GLU A 187 -6.08 -7.23 -9.77
CA GLU A 187 -5.51 -7.56 -11.07
C GLU A 187 -6.53 -7.92 -12.15
N ILE A 188 -7.77 -8.18 -11.78
CA ILE A 188 -8.86 -8.56 -12.70
C ILE A 188 -10.10 -7.66 -12.56
N LEU A 189 -9.93 -6.44 -12.07
CA LEU A 189 -11.00 -5.45 -11.95
C LEU A 189 -12.19 -5.90 -11.10
N MET A 190 -11.95 -6.65 -10.00
CA MET A 190 -13.03 -6.95 -9.07
C MET A 190 -13.57 -5.66 -8.44
N GLN A 191 -14.89 -5.61 -8.27
CA GLN A 191 -15.62 -4.41 -7.86
C GLN A 191 -16.72 -4.73 -6.85
N ASN A 192 -17.15 -3.72 -6.12
CA ASN A 192 -18.31 -3.80 -5.21
C ASN A 192 -19.29 -2.63 -5.39
N THR A 193 -19.33 -2.04 -6.58
CA THR A 193 -20.14 -0.86 -6.91
C THR A 193 -21.65 -1.07 -6.72
N ALA A 194 -22.12 -2.32 -6.85
CA ALA A 194 -23.51 -2.66 -6.58
C ALA A 194 -23.96 -2.30 -5.16
N LYS A 195 -23.03 -2.33 -4.20
CA LYS A 195 -23.26 -1.91 -2.80
C LYS A 195 -21.94 -1.47 -2.19
N PRO A 196 -21.58 -0.18 -2.34
CA PRO A 196 -20.39 0.38 -1.72
C PRO A 196 -20.38 0.14 -0.19
N HIS A 197 -19.18 -0.06 0.36
CA HIS A 197 -18.93 -0.36 1.77
C HIS A 197 -19.54 -1.68 2.29
N ASP A 198 -20.04 -2.56 1.42
CA ASP A 198 -20.51 -3.88 1.82
C ASP A 198 -19.35 -4.87 1.86
N HIS A 199 -18.96 -5.27 3.07
CA HIS A 199 -17.85 -6.22 3.29
C HIS A 199 -18.08 -7.59 2.62
N GLY A 200 -19.33 -8.01 2.43
CA GLY A 200 -19.65 -9.25 1.71
C GLY A 200 -19.27 -9.15 0.23
N LEU A 201 -19.52 -7.99 -0.41
CA LEU A 201 -19.13 -7.76 -1.81
C LEU A 201 -17.63 -7.48 -1.97
N ILE A 202 -17.02 -6.78 -1.02
CA ILE A 202 -15.58 -6.52 -1.02
C ILE A 202 -14.78 -7.83 -0.94
N ARG A 203 -15.30 -8.84 -0.21
CA ARG A 203 -14.63 -10.10 0.11
C ARG A 203 -15.18 -11.29 -0.67
N THR A 204 -15.77 -11.06 -1.84
CA THR A 204 -16.24 -12.17 -2.70
C THR A 204 -15.07 -13.04 -3.15
N ASP A 205 -15.36 -14.32 -3.41
CA ASP A 205 -14.38 -15.29 -3.84
C ASP A 205 -13.69 -14.88 -5.15
N PHE A 206 -12.41 -15.25 -5.27
CA PHE A 206 -11.67 -15.07 -6.50
C PHE A 206 -12.19 -16.03 -7.58
N PRO A 207 -12.55 -15.53 -8.79
CA PRO A 207 -13.13 -16.36 -9.83
C PRO A 207 -12.21 -17.50 -10.27
N GLY A 208 -12.70 -18.73 -10.20
CA GLY A 208 -11.96 -19.95 -10.57
C GLY A 208 -11.32 -20.67 -9.38
N GLY A 209 -11.57 -20.22 -8.14
CA GLY A 209 -11.12 -20.88 -6.92
C GLY A 209 -11.93 -22.13 -6.55
N TRP A 210 -13.15 -22.25 -7.07
CA TRP A 210 -14.07 -23.32 -6.69
C TRP A 210 -14.51 -24.19 -7.88
N HIS A 211 -14.81 -25.45 -7.59
CA HIS A 211 -15.37 -26.36 -8.59
C HIS A 211 -16.75 -25.85 -9.05
N GLY A 212 -16.92 -25.68 -10.37
CA GLY A 212 -18.17 -25.21 -10.96
C GLY A 212 -18.21 -23.70 -11.27
N ASP A 213 -17.15 -22.96 -10.96
CA ASP A 213 -17.03 -21.57 -11.34
C ASP A 213 -17.11 -21.41 -12.87
N LYS A 214 -18.01 -20.52 -13.32
CA LYS A 214 -18.20 -20.24 -14.75
C LYS A 214 -17.09 -19.35 -15.31
N ILE A 215 -16.47 -18.55 -14.46
CA ILE A 215 -15.33 -17.67 -14.78
C ILE A 215 -14.13 -18.20 -14.03
N ASN A 216 -13.00 -18.29 -14.73
CA ASN A 216 -11.74 -18.76 -14.12
C ASN A 216 -10.59 -17.82 -14.49
N ALA A 217 -10.16 -17.01 -13.52
CA ALA A 217 -9.12 -16.02 -13.73
C ALA A 217 -7.71 -16.63 -13.83
N PHE A 218 -7.49 -17.86 -13.33
CA PHE A 218 -6.22 -18.57 -13.46
C PHE A 218 -5.99 -19.02 -14.91
N THR A 219 -7.05 -19.46 -15.60
CA THR A 219 -7.00 -19.87 -17.00
C THR A 219 -7.44 -18.79 -17.98
N LYS A 220 -7.87 -17.65 -17.47
CA LYS A 220 -8.49 -16.52 -18.21
C LYS A 220 -9.80 -16.89 -18.93
N SER A 221 -10.40 -18.02 -18.61
CA SER A 221 -11.68 -18.46 -19.19
C SER A 221 -12.82 -17.62 -18.64
N GLY A 222 -13.65 -17.06 -19.52
CA GLY A 222 -14.78 -16.21 -19.14
C GLY A 222 -14.43 -14.77 -18.71
N LEU A 223 -13.15 -14.40 -18.59
CA LEU A 223 -12.75 -13.02 -18.39
C LEU A 223 -13.03 -12.15 -19.61
N THR A 224 -13.42 -10.91 -19.39
CA THR A 224 -13.54 -9.88 -20.44
C THR A 224 -12.16 -9.56 -21.05
N SER A 225 -12.15 -8.87 -22.19
CA SER A 225 -10.92 -8.36 -22.81
C SER A 225 -10.16 -7.41 -21.89
N GLU A 226 -10.87 -6.52 -21.19
CA GLU A 226 -10.31 -5.55 -20.24
C GLU A 226 -9.69 -6.25 -19.03
N GLN A 227 -10.38 -7.22 -18.45
CA GLN A 227 -9.85 -8.01 -17.35
C GLN A 227 -8.56 -8.76 -17.74
N LYS A 228 -8.52 -9.34 -18.94
CA LYS A 228 -7.31 -10.02 -19.47
C LYS A 228 -6.15 -9.06 -19.69
N ALA A 229 -6.44 -7.87 -20.23
CA ALA A 229 -5.45 -6.82 -20.45
C ALA A 229 -4.89 -6.33 -19.11
N THR A 230 -5.76 -6.02 -18.15
CA THR A 230 -5.36 -5.57 -16.81
C THR A 230 -4.52 -6.62 -16.09
N GLN A 231 -4.92 -7.90 -16.11
CA GLN A 231 -4.14 -8.98 -15.52
C GLN A 231 -2.75 -9.12 -16.15
N THR A 232 -2.67 -8.88 -17.46
CA THR A 232 -1.40 -8.94 -18.18
C THR A 232 -0.50 -7.75 -17.82
N LEU A 233 -1.06 -6.53 -17.75
CA LEU A 233 -0.34 -5.34 -17.31
C LEU A 233 0.16 -5.50 -15.87
N PHE A 234 -0.72 -5.93 -14.97
CA PHE A 234 -0.40 -6.20 -13.58
C PHE A 234 0.80 -7.15 -13.46
N ALA A 235 0.74 -8.29 -14.16
CA ALA A 235 1.83 -9.26 -14.15
C ALA A 235 3.15 -8.65 -14.66
N LYS A 236 3.12 -7.87 -15.74
CA LYS A 236 4.31 -7.19 -16.29
C LYS A 236 4.92 -6.22 -15.29
N LEU A 237 4.08 -5.34 -14.68
CA LEU A 237 4.54 -4.32 -13.72
C LEU A 237 5.20 -4.96 -12.49
N PHE A 238 4.56 -5.95 -11.89
CA PHE A 238 5.08 -6.56 -10.67
C PHE A 238 6.20 -7.57 -10.91
N GLN A 239 6.27 -8.19 -12.09
CA GLN A 239 7.46 -8.94 -12.54
C GLN A 239 8.64 -8.00 -12.77
N LEU A 240 8.43 -6.85 -13.42
CA LEU A 240 9.47 -5.82 -13.54
C LEU A 240 9.95 -5.40 -12.16
N ARG A 241 9.04 -5.00 -11.27
CA ARG A 241 9.39 -4.59 -9.91
C ARG A 241 10.16 -5.68 -9.15
N SER A 242 9.78 -6.95 -9.27
CA SER A 242 10.44 -8.05 -8.56
C SER A 242 11.90 -8.25 -8.96
N ARG A 243 12.27 -7.82 -10.17
CA ARG A 243 13.62 -7.95 -10.74
C ARG A 243 14.42 -6.65 -10.67
N SER A 244 13.73 -5.52 -10.60
CA SER A 244 14.36 -4.20 -10.59
C SER A 244 14.90 -3.84 -9.21
N GLU A 245 16.19 -3.57 -9.13
CA GLU A 245 16.82 -3.02 -7.94
C GLU A 245 16.33 -1.59 -7.66
N ALA A 246 16.23 -0.79 -8.71
CA ALA A 246 15.75 0.60 -8.63
C ALA A 246 14.32 0.68 -8.04
N MET A 247 13.39 -0.14 -8.52
CA MET A 247 12.01 -0.12 -8.01
C MET A 247 11.91 -0.63 -6.56
N ARG A 248 12.74 -1.59 -6.18
CA ARG A 248 12.67 -2.21 -4.85
C ARG A 248 13.40 -1.40 -3.79
N PHE A 249 14.61 -0.95 -4.09
CA PHE A 249 15.51 -0.38 -3.08
C PHE A 249 16.06 1.00 -3.48
N GLY A 250 15.89 1.39 -4.74
CA GLY A 250 16.46 2.60 -5.30
C GLY A 250 15.93 3.89 -4.69
N GLU A 251 16.61 4.97 -5.02
CA GLU A 251 16.19 6.32 -4.66
C GLU A 251 15.06 6.80 -5.58
N THR A 252 14.36 7.83 -5.13
CA THR A 252 13.23 8.41 -5.84
C THR A 252 13.51 9.85 -6.18
N LEU A 253 13.28 10.20 -7.43
CA LEU A 253 13.16 11.59 -7.88
C LEU A 253 11.82 11.75 -8.56
N HIS A 254 11.04 12.74 -8.17
CA HIS A 254 9.77 13.04 -8.82
C HIS A 254 9.60 14.54 -9.00
N TYR A 255 8.80 14.90 -9.99
CA TYR A 255 8.62 16.30 -10.40
C TYR A 255 7.20 16.74 -10.11
N ALA A 256 7.03 18.01 -9.77
CA ALA A 256 5.69 18.57 -9.60
C ALA A 256 4.87 18.37 -10.89
N PRO A 257 3.62 17.92 -10.77
CA PRO A 257 2.76 17.72 -11.94
C PRO A 257 2.59 19.00 -12.73
N ASN A 258 2.64 18.89 -14.05
CA ASN A 258 2.43 20.01 -14.97
C ASN A 258 1.51 19.57 -16.11
N ASP A 259 0.49 20.38 -16.41
CA ASP A 259 -0.48 20.14 -17.49
C ASP A 259 -1.06 18.71 -17.50
N GLY A 260 -1.42 18.19 -16.33
CA GLY A 260 -2.00 16.85 -16.17
C GLY A 260 -1.01 15.69 -16.37
N VAL A 261 0.28 15.98 -16.37
CA VAL A 261 1.37 14.98 -16.46
C VAL A 261 2.17 14.94 -15.16
N TYR A 262 2.43 13.74 -14.66
CA TYR A 262 3.30 13.51 -13.51
C TYR A 262 4.46 12.60 -13.91
N VAL A 263 5.65 12.91 -13.38
CA VAL A 263 6.87 12.15 -13.67
C VAL A 263 7.53 11.70 -12.39
N ILE A 264 7.79 10.39 -12.29
CA ILE A 264 8.53 9.80 -11.18
C ILE A 264 9.62 8.87 -11.71
N SER A 265 10.81 8.99 -11.16
CA SER A 265 11.97 8.15 -11.47
C SER A 265 12.40 7.36 -10.24
N ARG A 266 12.79 6.11 -10.48
CA ARG A 266 13.47 5.26 -9.50
C ARG A 266 14.84 4.89 -10.06
N PHE A 267 15.87 4.99 -9.24
CA PHE A 267 17.24 4.72 -9.71
C PHE A 267 18.08 4.04 -8.65
N ALA A 268 18.91 3.12 -9.09
CA ALA A 268 19.98 2.46 -8.40
C ALA A 268 21.29 2.67 -9.17
N GLU A 269 22.38 2.10 -8.70
CA GLU A 269 23.70 2.31 -9.30
C GLU A 269 23.75 2.06 -10.83
N ASN A 270 23.12 0.97 -11.28
CA ASN A 270 23.18 0.52 -12.68
C ASN A 270 21.81 0.47 -13.36
N GLU A 271 20.77 1.02 -12.72
CA GLU A 271 19.40 0.95 -13.24
C GLU A 271 18.66 2.25 -12.96
N LYS A 272 17.99 2.74 -13.99
CA LYS A 272 17.06 3.87 -13.86
C LYS A 272 15.77 3.55 -14.58
N LEU A 273 14.65 3.83 -13.92
CA LEU A 273 13.31 3.66 -14.46
C LEU A 273 12.54 4.97 -14.29
N VAL A 274 11.78 5.35 -15.30
CA VAL A 274 10.93 6.52 -15.29
C VAL A 274 9.53 6.15 -15.67
N LEU A 275 8.55 6.65 -14.91
CA LEU A 275 7.14 6.61 -15.27
C LEU A 275 6.71 8.04 -15.65
N PHE A 276 6.21 8.20 -16.87
CA PHE A 276 5.44 9.36 -17.29
C PHE A 276 3.96 8.98 -17.24
N LEU A 277 3.21 9.67 -16.42
CA LEU A 277 1.79 9.43 -16.21
C LEU A 277 1.01 10.62 -16.76
N ASN A 278 0.27 10.38 -17.84
CA ASN A 278 -0.59 11.38 -18.47
C ASN A 278 -2.06 11.12 -18.09
N LYS A 279 -2.65 12.01 -17.30
CA LYS A 279 -4.06 11.91 -16.86
C LYS A 279 -5.02 12.64 -17.81
N ASN A 280 -4.52 13.31 -18.84
CA ASN A 280 -5.34 13.96 -19.84
C ASN A 280 -6.02 12.91 -20.74
N GLU A 281 -7.13 13.28 -21.37
CA GLU A 281 -7.80 12.47 -22.40
C GLU A 281 -7.01 12.48 -23.73
N GLU A 282 -6.15 13.47 -23.92
CA GLU A 282 -5.35 13.66 -25.13
C GLU A 282 -3.87 13.32 -24.86
N ASP A 283 -3.18 12.92 -25.90
CA ASP A 283 -1.73 12.74 -25.88
C ASP A 283 -1.01 14.04 -25.52
N ARG A 284 0.08 13.92 -24.74
CA ARG A 284 0.95 15.05 -24.40
C ARG A 284 2.34 14.79 -24.91
N GLN A 285 2.89 15.80 -25.57
CA GLN A 285 4.30 15.79 -25.93
C GLN A 285 5.13 16.30 -24.76
N ILE A 286 6.12 15.52 -24.34
CA ILE A 286 7.02 15.84 -23.23
C ILE A 286 8.38 16.17 -23.79
N ASP A 287 8.93 17.33 -23.42
CA ASP A 287 10.31 17.67 -23.73
C ASP A 287 11.23 17.06 -22.67
N LEU A 288 11.98 16.03 -23.05
CA LEU A 288 12.91 15.35 -22.15
C LEU A 288 14.07 16.26 -21.70
N SER A 289 14.32 17.41 -22.36
CA SER A 289 15.32 18.36 -21.92
C SER A 289 14.97 19.05 -20.59
N ASP A 290 13.69 19.07 -20.22
CA ASP A 290 13.22 19.59 -18.93
C ASP A 290 13.58 18.65 -17.76
N TYR A 291 13.98 17.42 -18.06
CA TYR A 291 14.28 16.37 -17.09
C TYR A 291 15.74 15.91 -17.21
N LYS A 292 16.67 16.80 -16.86
CA LYS A 292 18.12 16.59 -17.06
C LYS A 292 18.64 15.33 -16.38
N GLU A 293 18.08 14.98 -15.22
CA GLU A 293 18.45 13.79 -14.45
C GLU A 293 17.99 12.49 -15.13
N LEU A 294 17.08 12.59 -16.10
CA LEU A 294 16.53 11.47 -16.85
C LEU A 294 17.22 11.22 -18.19
N GLN A 295 18.27 11.98 -18.51
CA GLN A 295 19.01 11.78 -19.76
C GLN A 295 19.80 10.47 -19.74
N GLY A 296 19.90 9.84 -20.92
CA GLY A 296 20.67 8.60 -21.11
C GLY A 296 19.84 7.32 -20.98
N TYR A 297 18.52 7.39 -21.10
CA TYR A 297 17.67 6.20 -21.21
C TYR A 297 17.67 5.66 -22.64
N ASP A 298 17.93 4.35 -22.80
CA ASP A 298 18.08 3.70 -24.11
C ASP A 298 16.87 2.85 -24.50
N GLN A 299 15.91 2.63 -23.58
CA GLN A 299 14.75 1.77 -23.81
C GLN A 299 13.46 2.40 -23.29
N TYR A 300 12.40 2.29 -24.06
CA TYR A 300 11.05 2.74 -23.72
C TYR A 300 10.12 1.53 -23.71
N TYR A 301 9.20 1.51 -22.75
CA TYR A 301 8.14 0.51 -22.63
C TYR A 301 6.80 1.23 -22.60
N ASP A 302 5.90 0.89 -23.52
CA ASP A 302 4.51 1.36 -23.53
C ASP A 302 3.61 0.43 -22.70
#